data_5f900d379fcce717afcc030932c21b88
#
_entry.id   5f900d379fcce717afcc030932c21b88
#
_cell.length_a   1.000
_cell.length_b   1.000
_cell.length_c   1.000
_cell.angle_alpha   90.00
_cell.angle_beta   90.00
_cell.angle_gamma   90.00
#
_symmetry.space_group_name_H-M   'P 1'
#
loop_
_entity.id
_entity.type
_entity.pdbx_description
1 polymer ?
#
loop_
_entity_poly.entity_id
_entity_poly.type
_entity_poly.pdbx_seq_one_letter_code
_entity_poly.pdbx_strand_id
1 'polypeptide(L)'
;ALTKRFTRRSDGSIDAESYPHVANFKSFEREITTPKGLHQILRHHASLGHCLLKGELLRPLNNESRAGATNALTPTQFLVLDIDGLLDHTVDQFLSKLNLQNHTYIIQYSSSQGVLPKKGLSCHIFILLSSPVLPTVIKPWLVRQNLEHFAKQLSLTRSGCALHYPLDITACQNDKLIYIAPPICTPSDLDQFNAPRIELIQGTHDFFTFPENIVNEHKNRLDVERVISDLRAADNLPVRKSYAFKTLDDVEYLSKPDTATVTGVKESRGFTYLNINGGDSWAYWHPSDKIEFIYNFKGEPTYRTTEFVPEYYTSLKRREFTNLTQSAGSGTKIFLTFRDPRADTYYNGWYDSSTQEYELFQAGSKERLN
;
A
#
# COMPACT_ATOMS: atom_id res chain seq x y z
N ALA A 1 -22.28 -11.02 -5.93
CA ALA A 1 -21.66 -9.85 -6.57
C ALA A 1 -20.66 -9.21 -5.62
N LEU A 2 -19.53 -8.75 -6.16
CA LEU A 2 -18.49 -8.03 -5.41
C LEU A 2 -18.83 -6.53 -5.42
N THR A 3 -19.84 -6.15 -4.63
CA THR A 3 -20.32 -4.77 -4.55
C THR A 3 -20.85 -4.45 -3.16
N LYS A 4 -21.09 -3.17 -2.87
CA LYS A 4 -21.74 -2.73 -1.64
C LYS A 4 -23.25 -2.99 -1.69
N ARG A 5 -23.82 -3.24 -0.51
CA ARG A 5 -25.29 -3.35 -0.32
C ARG A 5 -25.76 -2.15 0.49
N PHE A 6 -26.93 -1.63 0.11
CA PHE A 6 -27.57 -0.54 0.81
C PHE A 6 -29.01 -0.91 1.12
N THR A 7 -29.41 -0.72 2.36
CA THR A 7 -30.77 -1.05 2.82
C THR A 7 -31.39 0.15 3.53
N ARG A 8 -32.59 0.56 3.15
CA ARG A 8 -33.34 1.58 3.87
C ARG A 8 -33.95 0.95 5.11
N ARG A 9 -33.66 1.52 6.27
CA ARG A 9 -34.26 1.13 7.54
C ARG A 9 -35.67 1.72 7.70
N SER A 10 -36.42 1.25 8.68
CA SER A 10 -37.77 1.76 8.99
C SER A 10 -37.80 3.22 9.45
N ASP A 11 -36.70 3.71 9.99
CA ASP A 11 -36.51 5.12 10.39
C ASP A 11 -36.08 6.04 9.22
N GLY A 12 -35.97 5.51 8.01
CA GLY A 12 -35.55 6.22 6.81
C GLY A 12 -34.02 6.31 6.64
N SER A 13 -33.24 5.91 7.61
CA SER A 13 -31.77 5.86 7.48
C SER A 13 -31.32 4.78 6.49
N ILE A 14 -30.11 4.97 5.91
CA ILE A 14 -29.53 4.00 4.97
C ILE A 14 -28.42 3.25 5.68
N ASP A 15 -28.59 1.93 5.77
CA ASP A 15 -27.54 1.01 6.19
C ASP A 15 -26.67 0.64 4.99
N ALA A 16 -25.35 0.76 5.15
CA ALA A 16 -24.38 0.49 4.08
C ALA A 16 -23.45 -0.65 4.52
N GLU A 17 -23.64 -1.81 3.92
CA GLU A 17 -22.71 -2.91 4.09
C GLU A 17 -21.47 -2.68 3.22
N SER A 18 -20.30 -2.94 3.79
CA SER A 18 -19.03 -2.92 3.05
C SER A 18 -18.97 -4.03 2.00
N TYR A 19 -17.93 -4.01 1.15
CA TYR A 19 -17.69 -5.09 0.21
C TYR A 19 -17.56 -6.44 0.92
N PRO A 20 -18.12 -7.54 0.34
CA PRO A 20 -18.03 -8.85 0.95
C PRO A 20 -16.56 -9.30 1.08
N HIS A 21 -16.22 -9.87 2.22
CA HIS A 21 -14.94 -10.51 2.42
C HIS A 21 -14.87 -11.82 1.64
N VAL A 22 -14.15 -11.83 0.53
CA VAL A 22 -13.96 -13.01 -0.30
C VAL A 22 -12.52 -13.48 -0.17
N ALA A 23 -12.36 -14.74 0.22
CA ALA A 23 -11.05 -15.37 0.37
C ALA A 23 -10.56 -15.98 -0.96
N ASN A 24 -11.48 -16.57 -1.73
CA ASN A 24 -11.16 -17.29 -2.96
C ASN A 24 -11.76 -16.63 -4.19
N PHE A 25 -10.99 -16.61 -5.27
CA PHE A 25 -11.33 -15.97 -6.52
C PHE A 25 -11.20 -16.94 -7.69
N LYS A 26 -12.03 -16.72 -8.71
CA LYS A 26 -11.84 -17.25 -10.04
C LYS A 26 -11.50 -16.09 -10.97
N SER A 27 -10.42 -16.20 -11.73
CA SER A 27 -9.98 -15.15 -12.66
C SER A 27 -10.46 -15.40 -14.08
N PHE A 28 -10.60 -14.29 -14.80
CA PHE A 28 -10.87 -14.25 -16.23
C PHE A 28 -9.90 -13.25 -16.85
N GLU A 29 -9.13 -13.68 -17.83
CA GLU A 29 -8.19 -12.84 -18.54
C GLU A 29 -8.77 -12.38 -19.87
N ARG A 30 -8.49 -11.13 -20.23
CA ARG A 30 -8.90 -10.53 -21.50
C ARG A 30 -7.80 -9.60 -22.00
N GLU A 31 -7.49 -9.71 -23.25
CA GLU A 31 -6.61 -8.79 -23.94
C GLU A 31 -7.32 -7.47 -24.20
N ILE A 32 -6.64 -6.36 -23.94
CA ILE A 32 -7.14 -5.01 -24.08
C ILE A 32 -6.14 -4.19 -24.89
N THR A 33 -6.56 -3.71 -26.04
CA THR A 33 -5.72 -2.91 -26.94
C THR A 33 -6.30 -1.53 -27.22
N THR A 34 -7.57 -1.28 -26.87
CA THR A 34 -8.27 -0.02 -27.14
C THR A 34 -9.14 0.41 -25.97
N PRO A 35 -9.37 1.72 -25.77
CA PRO A 35 -10.29 2.22 -24.75
C PRO A 35 -11.71 1.62 -24.88
N LYS A 36 -12.20 1.47 -26.14
CA LYS A 36 -13.50 0.86 -26.41
C LYS A 36 -13.56 -0.60 -25.96
N GLY A 37 -12.47 -1.37 -26.18
CA GLY A 37 -12.36 -2.75 -25.72
C GLY A 37 -12.40 -2.83 -24.20
N LEU A 38 -11.63 -1.99 -23.51
CA LEU A 38 -11.65 -1.90 -22.05
C LEU A 38 -13.05 -1.54 -21.52
N HIS A 39 -13.71 -0.54 -22.12
CA HIS A 39 -15.07 -0.13 -21.75
C HIS A 39 -16.07 -1.31 -21.86
N GLN A 40 -16.03 -2.06 -22.94
CA GLN A 40 -16.92 -3.21 -23.15
C GLN A 40 -16.69 -4.30 -22.08
N ILE A 41 -15.43 -4.59 -21.78
CA ILE A 41 -15.04 -5.58 -20.76
C ILE A 41 -15.50 -5.12 -19.37
N LEU A 42 -15.24 -3.87 -19.00
CA LEU A 42 -15.67 -3.32 -17.70
C LEU A 42 -17.19 -3.39 -17.55
N ARG A 43 -17.96 -2.99 -18.56
CA ARG A 43 -19.44 -3.08 -18.52
C ARG A 43 -19.94 -4.50 -18.40
N HIS A 44 -19.37 -5.43 -19.17
CA HIS A 44 -19.76 -6.83 -19.13
C HIS A 44 -19.48 -7.43 -17.75
N HIS A 45 -18.26 -7.29 -17.22
CA HIS A 45 -17.92 -7.86 -15.93
C HIS A 45 -18.61 -7.16 -14.75
N ALA A 46 -18.88 -5.87 -14.85
CA ALA A 46 -19.68 -5.15 -13.85
C ALA A 46 -21.10 -5.71 -13.75
N SER A 47 -21.76 -6.01 -14.89
CA SER A 47 -23.10 -6.60 -14.89
C SER A 47 -23.15 -8.00 -14.28
N LEU A 48 -22.03 -8.72 -14.30
CA LEU A 48 -21.88 -10.02 -13.65
C LEU A 48 -21.49 -9.92 -12.16
N GLY A 49 -21.31 -8.72 -11.63
CA GLY A 49 -20.91 -8.50 -10.24
C GLY A 49 -19.45 -8.82 -9.95
N HIS A 50 -18.59 -8.80 -10.97
CA HIS A 50 -17.15 -9.03 -10.83
C HIS A 50 -16.42 -7.75 -10.41
N CYS A 51 -15.17 -7.90 -10.00
CA CYS A 51 -14.20 -6.80 -9.82
C CYS A 51 -13.06 -6.93 -10.84
N LEU A 52 -12.32 -5.85 -11.04
CA LEU A 52 -11.10 -5.83 -11.83
C LEU A 52 -9.89 -5.98 -10.89
N LEU A 53 -8.94 -6.84 -11.24
CA LEU A 53 -7.61 -6.85 -10.66
C LEU A 53 -6.71 -5.90 -11.45
N LYS A 54 -5.98 -5.02 -10.76
CA LYS A 54 -5.17 -3.98 -11.40
C LYS A 54 -4.00 -4.54 -12.20
N GLY A 55 -3.32 -5.54 -11.67
CA GLY A 55 -2.14 -6.13 -12.30
C GLY A 55 -2.41 -7.49 -12.93
N GLU A 56 -1.43 -7.94 -13.69
CA GLU A 56 -1.42 -9.27 -14.28
C GLU A 56 -1.24 -10.36 -13.23
N LEU A 57 -1.93 -11.47 -13.42
CA LEU A 57 -1.78 -12.67 -12.61
C LEU A 57 -0.59 -13.50 -13.11
N LEU A 58 0.21 -14.01 -12.19
CA LEU A 58 1.28 -14.98 -12.51
C LEU A 58 0.74 -16.33 -12.97
N ARG A 59 -0.52 -16.62 -12.62
CA ARG A 59 -1.26 -17.83 -13.03
C ARG A 59 -2.77 -17.57 -12.89
N PRO A 60 -3.60 -18.24 -13.68
CA PRO A 60 -5.06 -18.19 -13.51
C PRO A 60 -5.47 -18.69 -12.11
N LEU A 61 -6.48 -18.04 -11.53
CA LEU A 61 -7.07 -18.46 -10.26
C LEU A 61 -8.34 -19.29 -10.53
N ASN A 62 -8.48 -20.40 -9.81
CA ASN A 62 -9.68 -21.25 -9.88
C ASN A 62 -10.19 -21.58 -8.47
N ASN A 63 -11.00 -20.67 -7.91
CA ASN A 63 -11.54 -20.76 -6.56
C ASN A 63 -10.46 -20.86 -5.46
N GLU A 64 -9.48 -20.02 -5.54
CA GLU A 64 -8.33 -20.00 -4.64
C GLU A 64 -7.94 -18.56 -4.21
N SER A 65 -7.07 -18.46 -3.20
CA SER A 65 -6.58 -17.18 -2.72
C SER A 65 -5.73 -16.48 -3.77
N ARG A 66 -5.94 -15.16 -3.91
CA ARG A 66 -5.11 -14.30 -4.76
C ARG A 66 -3.78 -13.86 -4.11
N ALA A 67 -3.56 -14.23 -2.85
CA ALA A 67 -2.34 -13.85 -2.14
C ALA A 67 -1.10 -14.42 -2.87
N GLY A 68 -0.14 -13.53 -3.21
CA GLY A 68 1.05 -13.90 -3.97
C GLY A 68 0.80 -14.26 -5.44
N ALA A 69 -0.41 -14.05 -5.97
CA ALA A 69 -0.74 -14.35 -7.37
C ALA A 69 -0.39 -13.22 -8.35
N THR A 70 0.08 -12.06 -7.86
CA THR A 70 0.53 -10.93 -8.69
C THR A 70 1.99 -10.60 -8.41
N ASN A 71 2.70 -10.09 -9.43
CA ASN A 71 4.04 -9.57 -9.24
C ASN A 71 3.99 -8.03 -9.16
N ALA A 72 4.46 -7.46 -8.05
CA ALA A 72 4.51 -6.02 -7.82
C ALA A 72 5.42 -5.28 -8.83
N LEU A 73 6.36 -5.99 -9.46
CA LEU A 73 7.32 -5.45 -10.43
C LEU A 73 6.86 -5.60 -11.88
N THR A 74 5.67 -6.14 -12.16
CA THR A 74 5.14 -6.20 -13.51
C THR A 74 4.55 -4.83 -13.89
N PRO A 75 4.99 -4.20 -15.00
CA PRO A 75 4.40 -2.96 -15.46
C PRO A 75 3.00 -3.19 -16.01
N THR A 76 2.12 -2.20 -15.89
CA THR A 76 0.74 -2.25 -16.39
C THR A 76 0.50 -1.20 -17.46
N GLN A 77 -0.37 -1.52 -18.43
CA GLN A 77 -0.65 -0.67 -19.60
C GLN A 77 -1.89 0.22 -19.42
N PHE A 78 -2.39 0.34 -18.21
CA PHE A 78 -3.46 1.29 -17.90
C PHE A 78 -3.26 1.93 -16.54
N LEU A 79 -3.64 3.19 -16.46
CA LEU A 79 -3.70 3.98 -15.24
C LEU A 79 -5.10 3.87 -14.65
N VAL A 80 -5.19 3.71 -13.34
CA VAL A 80 -6.44 3.86 -12.59
C VAL A 80 -6.29 5.02 -11.64
N LEU A 81 -7.20 5.99 -11.74
CA LEU A 81 -7.35 7.08 -10.80
C LEU A 81 -8.58 6.75 -9.95
N ASP A 82 -8.35 6.36 -8.71
CA ASP A 82 -9.40 6.03 -7.73
C ASP A 82 -9.65 7.27 -6.86
N ILE A 83 -10.78 7.91 -7.07
CA ILE A 83 -11.17 9.17 -6.43
C ILE A 83 -12.22 8.87 -5.39
N ASP A 84 -11.97 9.25 -4.13
CA ASP A 84 -12.89 9.02 -3.02
C ASP A 84 -13.22 10.32 -2.28
N GLY A 85 -14.40 10.85 -2.58
CA GLY A 85 -14.98 11.99 -1.88
C GLY A 85 -14.30 13.34 -2.17
N LEU A 86 -13.73 13.53 -3.36
CA LEU A 86 -13.12 14.80 -3.74
C LEU A 86 -14.17 15.92 -3.82
N LEU A 87 -14.06 16.91 -2.93
CA LEU A 87 -15.00 18.00 -2.82
C LEU A 87 -14.78 19.06 -3.91
N ASP A 88 -15.86 19.74 -4.29
CA ASP A 88 -15.85 20.92 -5.17
C ASP A 88 -15.15 20.73 -6.52
N HIS A 89 -15.16 19.51 -7.04
CA HIS A 89 -14.59 19.20 -8.34
C HIS A 89 -15.58 18.40 -9.20
N THR A 90 -15.67 18.78 -10.47
CA THR A 90 -16.21 17.91 -11.53
C THR A 90 -15.09 17.02 -12.08
N VAL A 91 -15.47 16.00 -12.86
CA VAL A 91 -14.49 15.13 -13.54
C VAL A 91 -13.58 15.95 -14.47
N ASP A 92 -14.14 16.91 -15.22
CA ASP A 92 -13.37 17.74 -16.14
C ASP A 92 -12.37 18.64 -15.40
N GLN A 93 -12.78 19.24 -14.29
CA GLN A 93 -11.89 20.03 -13.42
C GLN A 93 -10.78 19.19 -12.82
N PHE A 94 -11.10 17.96 -12.41
CA PHE A 94 -10.12 17.02 -11.87
C PHE A 94 -9.09 16.63 -12.96
N LEU A 95 -9.55 16.20 -14.12
CA LEU A 95 -8.67 15.83 -15.25
C LEU A 95 -7.82 16.99 -15.75
N SER A 96 -8.39 18.20 -15.77
CA SER A 96 -7.66 19.41 -16.15
C SER A 96 -6.49 19.71 -15.22
N LYS A 97 -6.64 19.50 -13.90
CA LYS A 97 -5.55 19.66 -12.93
C LYS A 97 -4.39 18.68 -13.17
N LEU A 98 -4.69 17.50 -13.66
CA LEU A 98 -3.71 16.46 -13.97
C LEU A 98 -3.18 16.55 -15.41
N ASN A 99 -3.63 17.54 -16.22
CA ASN A 99 -3.36 17.65 -17.66
C ASN A 99 -3.82 16.42 -18.47
N LEU A 100 -4.94 15.82 -18.08
CA LEU A 100 -5.52 14.61 -18.69
C LEU A 100 -6.81 14.88 -19.46
N GLN A 101 -7.30 16.12 -19.53
CA GLN A 101 -8.58 16.51 -20.09
C GLN A 101 -8.76 16.17 -21.59
N ASN A 102 -7.67 15.97 -22.32
CA ASN A 102 -7.70 15.66 -23.76
C ASN A 102 -7.57 14.16 -24.05
N HIS A 103 -7.48 13.33 -23.03
CA HIS A 103 -7.32 11.88 -23.21
C HIS A 103 -8.68 11.19 -23.19
N THR A 104 -8.78 10.12 -23.99
CA THR A 104 -9.90 9.18 -23.91
C THR A 104 -9.82 8.43 -22.58
N TYR A 105 -10.93 8.40 -21.84
CA TYR A 105 -11.00 7.70 -20.57
C TYR A 105 -12.32 6.96 -20.38
N ILE A 106 -12.31 5.97 -19.52
CA ILE A 106 -13.53 5.35 -19.02
C ILE A 106 -13.74 5.80 -17.59
N ILE A 107 -14.91 6.36 -17.30
CA ILE A 107 -15.32 6.67 -15.93
C ILE A 107 -16.24 5.57 -15.42
N GLN A 108 -16.01 5.16 -14.18
CA GLN A 108 -16.89 4.27 -13.43
C GLN A 108 -17.24 4.94 -12.10
N TYR A 109 -18.48 5.34 -11.95
CA TYR A 109 -18.99 5.96 -10.72
C TYR A 109 -19.11 4.93 -9.59
N SER A 110 -18.67 5.33 -8.39
CA SER A 110 -18.68 4.45 -7.24
C SER A 110 -20.09 3.95 -6.89
N SER A 111 -20.16 2.80 -6.24
CA SER A 111 -21.44 2.20 -5.82
C SER A 111 -22.23 3.07 -4.83
N SER A 112 -21.60 3.99 -4.11
CA SER A 112 -22.26 4.93 -3.20
C SER A 112 -22.81 6.18 -3.87
N GLN A 113 -22.38 6.45 -5.11
CA GLN A 113 -22.85 7.64 -5.87
C GLN A 113 -24.33 7.51 -6.19
N GLY A 114 -25.12 8.51 -5.83
CA GLY A 114 -26.57 8.51 -6.00
C GLY A 114 -27.37 7.71 -4.96
N VAL A 115 -26.68 6.98 -4.07
CA VAL A 115 -27.32 6.24 -2.97
C VAL A 115 -27.15 6.97 -1.63
N LEU A 116 -25.93 7.41 -1.34
CA LEU A 116 -25.63 8.19 -0.14
C LEU A 116 -25.63 9.69 -0.44
N PRO A 117 -25.91 10.53 0.55
CA PRO A 117 -25.79 11.98 0.41
C PRO A 117 -24.43 12.37 -0.17
N LYS A 118 -24.40 13.34 -1.05
CA LYS A 118 -23.17 13.75 -1.78
C LYS A 118 -22.02 14.03 -0.82
N LYS A 119 -20.96 13.23 -0.96
CA LYS A 119 -19.68 13.41 -0.29
C LYS A 119 -18.57 13.82 -1.27
N GLY A 120 -18.90 14.55 -2.32
CA GLY A 120 -17.96 14.90 -3.39
C GLY A 120 -17.92 13.86 -4.52
N LEU A 121 -16.95 14.02 -5.42
CA LEU A 121 -16.72 13.12 -6.56
C LEU A 121 -16.12 11.81 -6.06
N SER A 122 -16.75 10.68 -6.40
CA SER A 122 -16.27 9.33 -6.07
C SER A 122 -16.42 8.43 -7.29
N CYS A 123 -15.31 8.14 -7.94
CA CYS A 123 -15.28 7.34 -9.16
C CYS A 123 -13.89 6.75 -9.41
N HIS A 124 -13.84 5.75 -10.29
CA HIS A 124 -12.60 5.29 -10.92
C HIS A 124 -12.53 5.84 -12.34
N ILE A 125 -11.35 6.33 -12.74
CA ILE A 125 -11.07 6.73 -14.12
C ILE A 125 -9.97 5.83 -14.65
N PHE A 126 -10.22 5.21 -15.81
CA PHE A 126 -9.29 4.32 -16.49
C PHE A 126 -8.77 4.98 -17.75
N ILE A 127 -7.45 5.05 -17.90
CA ILE A 127 -6.78 5.62 -19.08
C ILE A 127 -5.73 4.62 -19.55
N LEU A 128 -5.72 4.32 -20.86
CA LEU A 128 -4.67 3.47 -21.43
C LEU A 128 -3.36 4.23 -21.52
N LEU A 129 -2.26 3.54 -21.28
CA LEU A 129 -0.90 4.07 -21.37
C LEU A 129 -0.28 3.72 -22.73
N SER A 130 0.50 4.62 -23.31
CA SER A 130 1.23 4.39 -24.54
C SER A 130 2.32 3.32 -24.41
N SER A 131 2.83 3.15 -23.19
CA SER A 131 3.78 2.08 -22.80
C SER A 131 3.48 1.61 -21.38
N PRO A 132 3.79 0.34 -21.07
CA PRO A 132 3.59 -0.19 -19.72
C PRO A 132 4.45 0.54 -18.68
N VAL A 133 3.87 0.85 -17.51
CA VAL A 133 4.52 1.59 -16.43
C VAL A 133 4.47 0.80 -15.12
N LEU A 134 5.57 0.83 -14.37
CA LEU A 134 5.69 0.14 -13.09
C LEU A 134 4.86 0.83 -11.99
N PRO A 135 4.26 0.08 -11.06
CA PRO A 135 3.58 0.65 -9.89
C PRO A 135 4.47 1.57 -9.06
N THR A 136 5.76 1.27 -8.97
CA THR A 136 6.77 2.09 -8.27
C THR A 136 7.00 3.46 -8.91
N VAL A 137 6.67 3.62 -10.17
CA VAL A 137 6.72 4.89 -10.90
C VAL A 137 5.41 5.66 -10.75
N ILE A 138 4.27 4.95 -10.84
CA ILE A 138 2.93 5.55 -10.73
C ILE A 138 2.68 6.11 -9.33
N LYS A 139 3.06 5.39 -8.28
CA LYS A 139 2.78 5.76 -6.89
C LYS A 139 3.34 7.13 -6.48
N PRO A 140 4.64 7.43 -6.70
CA PRO A 140 5.19 8.76 -6.40
C PRO A 140 4.51 9.88 -7.19
N TRP A 141 4.10 9.61 -8.44
CA TRP A 141 3.34 10.55 -9.24
C TRP A 141 1.97 10.83 -8.62
N LEU A 142 1.22 9.82 -8.20
CA LEU A 142 -0.07 10.00 -7.50
C LEU A 142 0.08 10.79 -6.20
N VAL A 143 1.13 10.52 -5.42
CA VAL A 143 1.45 11.31 -4.21
C VAL A 143 1.67 12.77 -4.59
N ARG A 144 2.43 13.03 -5.63
CA ARG A 144 2.73 14.39 -6.09
C ARG A 144 1.47 15.12 -6.55
N GLN A 145 0.59 14.47 -7.31
CA GLN A 145 -0.69 15.05 -7.74
C GLN A 145 -1.55 15.46 -6.53
N ASN A 146 -1.63 14.62 -5.51
CA ASN A 146 -2.35 14.95 -4.29
C ASN A 146 -1.76 16.18 -3.57
N LEU A 147 -0.45 16.24 -3.43
CA LEU A 147 0.23 17.35 -2.76
C LEU A 147 0.09 18.69 -3.53
N GLU A 148 0.11 18.65 -4.85
CA GLU A 148 0.05 19.87 -5.67
C GLU A 148 -1.37 20.38 -5.88
N HIS A 149 -2.32 19.48 -6.10
CA HIS A 149 -3.65 19.86 -6.56
C HIS A 149 -4.74 19.69 -5.49
N PHE A 150 -4.53 18.82 -4.51
CA PHE A 150 -5.54 18.45 -3.53
C PHE A 150 -5.07 18.61 -2.08
N ALA A 151 -4.02 19.39 -1.83
CA ALA A 151 -3.41 19.57 -0.51
C ALA A 151 -4.43 19.96 0.58
N LYS A 152 -5.43 20.80 0.24
CA LYS A 152 -6.48 21.26 1.17
C LYS A 152 -7.49 20.17 1.57
N GLN A 153 -7.48 19.05 0.87
CA GLN A 153 -8.39 17.91 1.10
C GLN A 153 -7.67 16.69 1.68
N LEU A 154 -6.35 16.82 1.87
CA LEU A 154 -5.59 15.82 2.63
C LEU A 154 -6.04 15.85 4.09
N SER A 155 -6.21 14.69 4.67
CA SER A 155 -6.55 14.54 6.08
C SER A 155 -5.73 13.42 6.71
N LEU A 156 -5.69 13.37 8.02
CA LEU A 156 -5.04 12.27 8.73
C LEU A 156 -5.90 11.00 8.66
N THR A 157 -5.25 9.86 8.50
CA THR A 157 -5.92 8.58 8.76
C THR A 157 -6.35 8.49 10.23
N ARG A 158 -7.25 7.57 10.56
CA ARG A 158 -7.75 7.38 11.93
C ARG A 158 -6.63 7.20 12.96
N SER A 159 -5.49 6.63 12.57
CA SER A 159 -4.33 6.47 13.44
C SER A 159 -3.53 7.77 13.64
N GLY A 160 -3.79 8.81 12.86
CA GLY A 160 -3.02 10.06 12.87
C GLY A 160 -1.57 9.92 12.36
N CYS A 161 -1.22 8.77 11.77
CA CYS A 161 0.16 8.46 11.37
C CYS A 161 0.43 8.57 9.87
N ALA A 162 -0.61 8.66 9.05
CA ALA A 162 -0.51 8.73 7.60
C ALA A 162 -1.58 9.67 7.04
N LEU A 163 -1.45 10.02 5.76
CA LEU A 163 -2.45 10.82 5.05
C LEU A 163 -3.53 9.92 4.43
N HIS A 164 -4.74 10.41 4.51
CA HIS A 164 -5.82 10.00 3.63
C HIS A 164 -5.77 10.88 2.38
N TYR A 165 -5.72 10.24 1.23
CA TYR A 165 -5.59 10.88 -0.07
C TYR A 165 -6.92 10.85 -0.81
N PRO A 166 -7.49 11.97 -1.27
CA PRO A 166 -8.70 11.97 -2.11
C PRO A 166 -8.49 11.28 -3.46
N LEU A 167 -7.26 11.25 -3.97
CA LEU A 167 -6.83 10.39 -5.08
C LEU A 167 -6.01 9.24 -4.48
N ASP A 168 -6.59 8.03 -4.40
CA ASP A 168 -5.99 6.88 -3.71
C ASP A 168 -4.65 6.46 -4.38
N ILE A 169 -3.57 6.62 -3.63
CA ILE A 169 -2.23 6.25 -4.09
C ILE A 169 -2.02 4.74 -4.18
N THR A 170 -2.90 3.93 -3.58
CA THR A 170 -2.81 2.45 -3.65
C THR A 170 -3.43 1.88 -4.92
N ALA A 171 -4.15 2.69 -5.70
CA ALA A 171 -4.73 2.29 -6.98
C ALA A 171 -3.69 1.85 -8.02
N CYS A 172 -2.40 2.20 -7.83
CA CYS A 172 -1.30 1.75 -8.68
C CYS A 172 -0.87 0.30 -8.40
N GLN A 173 -1.20 -0.29 -7.25
CA GLN A 173 -0.71 -1.61 -6.83
C GLN A 173 -1.31 -2.72 -7.69
N ASN A 174 -0.48 -3.68 -8.10
CA ASN A 174 -0.90 -4.79 -8.97
C ASN A 174 -1.88 -5.76 -8.29
N ASP A 175 -1.85 -5.86 -6.97
CA ASP A 175 -2.77 -6.69 -6.19
C ASP A 175 -4.07 -5.95 -5.81
N LYS A 176 -4.26 -4.69 -6.25
CA LYS A 176 -5.45 -3.91 -5.96
C LYS A 176 -6.67 -4.47 -6.70
N LEU A 177 -7.73 -4.76 -5.93
CA LEU A 177 -9.05 -5.02 -6.48
C LEU A 177 -9.81 -3.71 -6.68
N ILE A 178 -10.36 -3.52 -7.86
CA ILE A 178 -11.19 -2.37 -8.23
C ILE A 178 -12.62 -2.87 -8.39
N TYR A 179 -13.50 -2.38 -7.53
CA TYR A 179 -14.89 -2.80 -7.50
C TYR A 179 -15.69 -1.99 -8.50
N ILE A 180 -16.07 -2.64 -9.60
CA ILE A 180 -16.74 -2.00 -10.75
C ILE A 180 -18.25 -2.28 -10.79
N ALA A 181 -18.75 -3.22 -10.03
CA ALA A 181 -20.15 -3.61 -10.05
C ALA A 181 -21.07 -2.53 -9.45
N PRO A 182 -22.28 -2.34 -9.99
CA PRO A 182 -23.26 -1.41 -9.43
C PRO A 182 -23.70 -1.84 -8.02
N PRO A 183 -24.24 -0.93 -7.20
CA PRO A 183 -24.74 -1.26 -5.87
C PRO A 183 -25.93 -2.22 -5.93
N ILE A 184 -26.14 -2.94 -4.85
CA ILE A 184 -27.38 -3.68 -4.60
C ILE A 184 -28.17 -2.88 -3.57
N CYS A 185 -29.32 -2.34 -3.98
CA CYS A 185 -30.17 -1.49 -3.16
C CYS A 185 -31.49 -2.18 -2.79
N THR A 186 -31.89 -2.04 -1.52
CA THR A 186 -33.19 -2.52 -1.01
C THR A 186 -33.86 -1.38 -0.23
N PRO A 187 -35.00 -0.83 -0.73
CA PRO A 187 -35.58 -1.08 -2.05
C PRO A 187 -34.72 -0.50 -3.20
N SER A 188 -35.00 -0.90 -4.42
CA SER A 188 -34.22 -0.55 -5.60
C SER A 188 -34.19 0.96 -5.91
N ASP A 189 -35.23 1.71 -5.51
CA ASP A 189 -35.35 3.16 -5.64
C ASP A 189 -34.38 3.97 -4.79
N LEU A 190 -33.60 3.30 -3.91
CA LEU A 190 -32.50 3.93 -3.21
C LEU A 190 -31.39 4.42 -4.15
N ASP A 191 -31.17 3.72 -5.27
CA ASP A 191 -30.22 4.16 -6.26
C ASP A 191 -30.85 5.24 -7.17
N GLN A 192 -30.57 6.48 -6.87
CA GLN A 192 -31.05 7.65 -7.63
C GLN A 192 -30.05 8.09 -8.72
N PHE A 193 -29.05 7.29 -9.02
CA PHE A 193 -28.08 7.59 -10.06
C PHE A 193 -28.66 7.35 -11.44
N ASN A 194 -29.01 8.42 -12.16
CA ASN A 194 -29.79 8.37 -13.39
C ASN A 194 -28.92 8.35 -14.68
N ALA A 195 -27.60 8.12 -14.55
CA ALA A 195 -26.68 7.99 -15.68
C ALA A 195 -26.09 6.58 -15.74
N PRO A 196 -25.50 6.16 -16.87
CA PRO A 196 -24.70 4.96 -16.92
C PRO A 196 -23.57 5.01 -15.90
N ARG A 197 -23.38 3.93 -15.11
CA ARG A 197 -22.30 3.92 -14.12
C ARG A 197 -20.92 3.72 -14.72
N ILE A 198 -20.84 3.25 -15.96
CA ILE A 198 -19.60 3.08 -16.71
C ILE A 198 -19.79 3.70 -18.09
N GLU A 199 -19.01 4.73 -18.37
CA GLU A 199 -19.06 5.49 -19.63
C GLU A 199 -17.68 5.63 -20.26
N LEU A 200 -17.62 5.59 -21.57
CA LEU A 200 -16.45 5.95 -22.37
C LEU A 200 -16.58 7.41 -22.81
N ILE A 201 -15.64 8.23 -22.40
CA ILE A 201 -15.54 9.62 -22.83
C ILE A 201 -14.39 9.72 -23.84
N GLN A 202 -14.71 10.12 -25.05
CA GLN A 202 -13.75 10.23 -26.14
C GLN A 202 -12.98 11.53 -26.04
N GLY A 203 -11.67 11.45 -25.96
CA GLY A 203 -10.73 12.56 -26.07
C GLY A 203 -10.04 12.60 -27.45
N THR A 204 -9.06 13.47 -27.58
CA THR A 204 -8.23 13.56 -28.79
C THR A 204 -7.09 12.54 -28.82
N HIS A 205 -6.72 11.99 -27.65
CA HIS A 205 -5.64 11.02 -27.47
C HIS A 205 -6.16 9.77 -26.75
N ASP A 206 -6.03 8.62 -27.39
CA ASP A 206 -6.48 7.34 -26.82
C ASP A 206 -5.52 6.78 -25.74
N PHE A 207 -4.27 7.26 -25.75
CA PHE A 207 -3.24 6.78 -24.85
C PHE A 207 -2.56 7.95 -24.15
N PHE A 208 -2.30 7.77 -22.86
CA PHE A 208 -1.52 8.71 -22.07
C PHE A 208 -0.05 8.27 -22.06
N THR A 209 0.84 9.18 -22.44
CA THR A 209 2.28 8.99 -22.28
C THR A 209 2.69 9.45 -20.90
N PHE A 210 3.10 8.48 -20.08
CA PHE A 210 3.51 8.78 -18.72
C PHE A 210 4.80 9.63 -18.73
N PRO A 211 4.89 10.71 -17.93
CA PRO A 211 6.03 11.60 -17.97
C PRO A 211 7.33 10.90 -17.55
N GLU A 212 8.40 11.08 -18.32
CA GLU A 212 9.71 10.50 -18.06
C GLU A 212 10.41 11.11 -16.84
N ASN A 213 10.18 12.40 -16.58
CA ASN A 213 10.77 13.12 -15.45
C ASN A 213 10.02 12.75 -14.16
N ILE A 214 10.48 11.70 -13.57
CA ILE A 214 9.86 11.11 -12.40
C ILE A 214 10.11 11.99 -11.17
N VAL A 215 9.07 12.13 -10.43
CA VAL A 215 8.96 12.80 -9.16
C VAL A 215 10.09 12.40 -8.22
N ASN A 216 10.75 13.38 -7.64
CA ASN A 216 11.75 13.16 -6.62
C ASN A 216 11.06 12.57 -5.35
N GLU A 217 11.20 11.26 -5.14
CA GLU A 217 10.60 10.55 -4.02
C GLU A 217 11.02 11.11 -2.65
N HIS A 218 12.28 11.54 -2.54
CA HIS A 218 12.77 12.17 -1.31
C HIS A 218 12.02 13.47 -1.01
N LYS A 219 11.82 14.31 -2.02
CA LYS A 219 11.02 15.54 -1.87
C LYS A 219 9.59 15.22 -1.49
N ASN A 220 8.96 14.23 -2.13
CA ASN A 220 7.62 13.79 -1.78
C ASN A 220 7.53 13.37 -0.31
N ARG A 221 8.48 12.59 0.16
CA ARG A 221 8.52 12.14 1.56
C ARG A 221 8.58 13.32 2.53
N LEU A 222 9.46 14.29 2.27
CA LEU A 222 9.57 15.49 3.12
C LEU A 222 8.28 16.32 3.09
N ASP A 223 7.68 16.50 1.92
CA ASP A 223 6.42 17.23 1.80
C ASP A 223 5.26 16.51 2.54
N VAL A 224 5.17 15.19 2.43
CA VAL A 224 4.19 14.37 3.17
C VAL A 224 4.39 14.48 4.68
N GLU A 225 5.63 14.36 5.17
CA GLU A 225 5.95 14.48 6.59
C GLU A 225 5.57 15.86 7.13
N ARG A 226 5.84 16.92 6.35
CA ARG A 226 5.42 18.29 6.70
C ARG A 226 3.90 18.39 6.81
N VAL A 227 3.14 17.94 5.82
CA VAL A 227 1.68 17.98 5.83
C VAL A 227 1.11 17.19 7.01
N ILE A 228 1.66 16.01 7.32
CA ILE A 228 1.26 15.25 8.51
C ILE A 228 1.50 16.07 9.78
N SER A 229 2.66 16.70 9.91
CA SER A 229 3.01 17.52 11.08
C SER A 229 2.04 18.69 11.24
N ASP A 230 1.74 19.40 10.15
CA ASP A 230 0.84 20.55 10.15
C ASP A 230 -0.61 20.15 10.53
N LEU A 231 -1.11 19.05 9.96
CA LEU A 231 -2.45 18.52 10.29
C LEU A 231 -2.51 18.04 11.74
N ARG A 232 -1.47 17.38 12.26
CA ARG A 232 -1.41 16.97 13.66
C ARG A 232 -1.40 18.16 14.61
N ALA A 233 -0.68 19.22 14.26
CA ALA A 233 -0.67 20.45 15.04
C ALA A 233 -2.06 21.12 15.05
N ALA A 234 -2.75 21.15 13.91
CA ALA A 234 -4.10 21.68 13.79
C ALA A 234 -5.12 20.88 14.64
N ASP A 235 -4.97 19.56 14.73
CA ASP A 235 -5.82 18.67 15.51
C ASP A 235 -5.38 18.56 16.99
N ASN A 236 -4.41 19.35 17.45
CA ASN A 236 -3.81 19.28 18.78
C ASN A 236 -3.29 17.88 19.15
N LEU A 237 -2.88 17.09 18.17
CA LEU A 237 -2.26 15.79 18.39
C LEU A 237 -0.78 15.98 18.80
N PRO A 238 -0.25 15.13 19.68
CA PRO A 238 1.15 15.23 20.09
C PRO A 238 2.07 15.20 18.85
N VAL A 239 3.12 16.01 18.87
CA VAL A 239 4.12 16.04 17.80
C VAL A 239 4.60 14.60 17.60
N ARG A 240 4.49 14.09 16.35
CA ARG A 240 5.08 12.81 16.02
C ARG A 240 6.57 12.98 16.25
N LYS A 241 7.12 12.28 17.24
CA LYS A 241 8.56 12.21 17.37
C LYS A 241 9.04 11.62 16.05
N SER A 242 9.63 12.46 15.20
CA SER A 242 10.31 12.00 14.00
C SER A 242 11.43 11.10 14.51
N TYR A 243 11.28 9.81 14.30
CA TYR A 243 12.36 8.86 14.48
C TYR A 243 13.35 8.94 13.30
N ALA A 244 13.63 10.15 12.82
CA ALA A 244 14.88 10.40 12.14
C ALA A 244 15.93 10.27 13.23
N PHE A 245 16.42 9.07 13.43
CA PHE A 245 17.56 8.81 14.30
C PHE A 245 18.71 9.68 13.81
N LYS A 246 18.95 10.77 14.50
CA LYS A 246 20.09 11.63 14.19
C LYS A 246 21.36 10.89 14.54
N THR A 247 21.38 10.23 15.67
CA THR A 247 22.45 9.33 16.13
C THR A 247 21.86 8.32 17.13
N LEU A 248 22.58 7.24 17.42
CA LEU A 248 22.20 6.27 18.46
C LEU A 248 22.14 6.91 19.85
N ASP A 249 22.83 8.02 20.06
CA ASP A 249 22.90 8.74 21.33
C ASP A 249 21.68 9.62 21.59
N ASP A 250 20.91 9.97 20.55
CA ASP A 250 19.68 10.78 20.66
C ASP A 250 18.45 9.95 21.04
N VAL A 251 18.56 8.63 21.17
CA VAL A 251 17.49 7.74 21.56
C VAL A 251 17.52 7.57 23.08
N GLU A 252 16.51 8.10 23.77
CA GLU A 252 16.21 7.68 25.13
C GLU A 252 15.91 6.18 25.10
N TYR A 253 16.88 5.37 25.53
CA TYR A 253 16.69 3.94 25.68
C TYR A 253 15.78 3.70 26.89
N LEU A 254 14.55 3.35 26.60
CA LEU A 254 13.70 2.81 27.64
C LEU A 254 14.16 1.38 27.93
N SER A 255 14.63 1.16 29.14
CA SER A 255 14.89 -0.20 29.63
C SER A 255 13.60 -1.02 29.51
N LYS A 256 13.73 -2.31 29.20
CA LYS A 256 12.62 -3.26 29.24
C LYS A 256 11.93 -3.14 30.59
N PRO A 257 10.62 -2.84 30.64
CA PRO A 257 9.91 -2.96 31.91
C PRO A 257 10.01 -4.41 32.38
N ASP A 258 10.32 -4.62 33.64
CA ASP A 258 10.45 -5.96 34.24
C ASP A 258 9.21 -6.85 34.06
N THR A 259 8.09 -6.24 33.70
CA THR A 259 6.78 -6.89 33.47
C THR A 259 6.46 -7.17 32.02
N ALA A 260 7.30 -6.76 31.06
CA ALA A 260 6.98 -6.92 29.64
C ALA A 260 7.34 -8.33 29.15
N THR A 261 6.34 -9.05 28.65
CA THR A 261 6.50 -10.41 28.09
C THR A 261 5.97 -10.47 26.66
N VAL A 262 6.65 -11.23 25.79
CA VAL A 262 6.16 -11.54 24.46
C VAL A 262 5.18 -12.71 24.58
N THR A 263 3.90 -12.45 24.31
CA THR A 263 2.80 -13.43 24.43
C THR A 263 2.38 -14.02 23.09
N GLY A 264 2.82 -13.43 21.98
CA GLY A 264 2.53 -13.96 20.64
C GLY A 264 3.50 -13.42 19.61
N VAL A 265 3.72 -14.20 18.56
CA VAL A 265 4.58 -13.88 17.43
C VAL A 265 3.89 -14.28 16.14
N LYS A 266 3.92 -13.42 15.14
CA LYS A 266 3.48 -13.75 13.77
C LYS A 266 4.38 -13.07 12.74
N GLU A 267 4.53 -13.69 11.60
CA GLU A 267 5.25 -13.14 10.45
C GLU A 267 4.27 -12.78 9.33
N SER A 268 4.43 -11.62 8.74
CA SER A 268 3.63 -11.18 7.59
C SER A 268 4.41 -10.18 6.77
N ARG A 269 4.50 -10.41 5.46
CA ARG A 269 5.13 -9.51 4.47
C ARG A 269 6.58 -9.13 4.81
N GLY A 270 7.35 -10.08 5.36
CA GLY A 270 8.73 -9.85 5.77
C GLY A 270 8.91 -9.14 7.11
N PHE A 271 7.81 -8.74 7.77
CA PHE A 271 7.84 -8.18 9.11
C PHE A 271 7.55 -9.24 10.16
N THR A 272 8.24 -9.14 11.28
CA THR A 272 7.91 -9.88 12.49
C THR A 272 7.09 -9.01 13.42
N TYR A 273 5.92 -9.47 13.78
CA TYR A 273 5.00 -8.81 14.71
C TYR A 273 5.04 -9.53 16.05
N LEU A 274 5.21 -8.75 17.12
CA LEU A 274 5.28 -9.24 18.49
C LEU A 274 4.08 -8.71 19.27
N ASN A 275 3.32 -9.61 19.89
CA ASN A 275 2.34 -9.23 20.89
C ASN A 275 3.03 -9.15 22.26
N ILE A 276 2.93 -8.00 22.89
CA ILE A 276 3.56 -7.73 24.17
C ILE A 276 2.48 -7.59 25.23
N ASN A 277 2.59 -8.34 26.31
CA ASN A 277 1.66 -8.35 27.45
C ASN A 277 0.22 -8.80 27.11
N GLY A 278 -0.01 -9.56 26.04
CA GLY A 278 -1.31 -10.16 25.73
C GLY A 278 -2.41 -9.20 25.25
N GLY A 279 -2.06 -7.96 24.90
CA GLY A 279 -3.02 -6.98 24.39
C GLY A 279 -3.32 -7.16 22.90
N ASP A 280 -4.25 -6.34 22.37
CA ASP A 280 -4.61 -6.31 20.95
C ASP A 280 -3.57 -5.60 20.07
N SER A 281 -2.55 -5.00 20.65
CA SER A 281 -1.51 -4.27 19.92
C SER A 281 -0.30 -5.15 19.65
N TRP A 282 0.23 -4.99 18.43
CA TRP A 282 1.41 -5.68 17.96
C TRP A 282 2.51 -4.67 17.68
N ALA A 283 3.67 -4.87 18.24
CA ALA A 283 4.89 -4.20 17.82
C ALA A 283 5.46 -4.91 16.58
N TYR A 284 6.27 -4.24 15.78
CA TYR A 284 6.85 -4.86 14.59
C TYR A 284 8.35 -4.62 14.49
N TRP A 285 9.00 -5.57 13.86
CA TRP A 285 10.40 -5.51 13.50
C TRP A 285 10.58 -6.05 12.08
N HIS A 286 11.48 -5.44 11.32
CA HIS A 286 11.85 -5.89 9.98
C HIS A 286 13.35 -6.14 9.92
N PRO A 287 13.80 -7.29 9.39
CA PRO A 287 15.21 -7.65 9.34
C PRO A 287 16.09 -6.68 8.57
N SER A 288 15.52 -6.01 7.54
CA SER A 288 16.24 -4.99 6.77
C SER A 288 16.28 -3.63 7.48
N ASP A 289 15.50 -3.44 8.54
CA ASP A 289 15.61 -2.26 9.36
C ASP A 289 16.95 -2.35 10.09
N LYS A 290 17.84 -1.43 9.74
CA LYS A 290 19.16 -1.29 10.34
C LYS A 290 19.10 -0.93 11.83
N ILE A 291 17.93 -1.09 12.45
CA ILE A 291 17.58 -0.59 13.75
C ILE A 291 17.16 -1.77 14.62
N GLU A 292 17.83 -1.95 15.71
CA GLU A 292 17.58 -2.98 16.73
C GLU A 292 16.37 -2.65 17.61
N PHE A 293 15.31 -2.02 17.06
CA PHE A 293 14.19 -1.58 17.87
C PHE A 293 12.88 -2.20 17.44
N ILE A 294 12.04 -2.49 18.41
CA ILE A 294 10.65 -2.90 18.22
C ILE A 294 9.75 -1.67 18.38
N TYR A 295 9.02 -1.34 17.33
CA TYR A 295 8.08 -0.22 17.32
C TYR A 295 6.71 -0.64 17.83
N ASN A 296 6.15 0.14 18.73
CA ASN A 296 4.76 0.00 19.13
C ASN A 296 3.88 0.98 18.34
N PHE A 297 2.86 0.49 17.67
CA PHE A 297 1.92 1.30 16.88
C PHE A 297 1.12 2.31 17.71
N LYS A 298 1.03 2.15 19.02
CA LYS A 298 0.31 3.07 19.91
C LYS A 298 1.14 4.28 20.37
N GLY A 299 2.36 4.43 19.86
CA GLY A 299 3.22 5.58 20.19
C GLY A 299 3.91 5.48 21.55
N GLU A 300 3.89 4.31 22.16
CA GLU A 300 4.58 4.01 23.42
C GLU A 300 5.93 3.34 23.20
N PRO A 301 6.70 3.13 24.26
CA PRO A 301 8.14 3.05 24.19
C PRO A 301 8.66 2.01 23.22
N THR A 302 9.70 2.43 22.54
CA THR A 302 10.52 1.61 21.66
C THR A 302 11.44 0.75 22.54
N TYR A 303 11.45 -0.55 22.29
CA TYR A 303 12.28 -1.49 23.04
C TYR A 303 13.41 -2.01 22.15
N ARG A 304 14.58 -2.28 22.72
CA ARG A 304 15.63 -3.00 22.00
C ARG A 304 15.23 -4.45 21.81
N THR A 305 15.40 -4.98 20.61
CA THR A 305 15.16 -6.41 20.33
C THR A 305 16.01 -7.32 21.17
N THR A 306 17.25 -6.92 21.46
CA THR A 306 18.20 -7.67 22.28
C THR A 306 17.81 -7.77 23.76
N GLU A 307 17.00 -6.84 24.26
CA GLU A 307 16.53 -6.84 25.65
C GLU A 307 15.27 -7.70 25.82
N PHE A 308 14.46 -7.84 24.76
CA PHE A 308 13.22 -8.60 24.87
C PHE A 308 13.42 -10.10 24.81
N VAL A 309 14.29 -10.61 23.92
CA VAL A 309 14.43 -12.06 23.75
C VAL A 309 15.76 -12.42 23.06
N PRO A 310 16.86 -12.60 23.79
CA PRO A 310 18.11 -13.07 23.20
C PRO A 310 17.95 -14.37 22.41
N GLU A 311 17.16 -15.30 22.91
CA GLU A 311 16.88 -16.60 22.27
C GLU A 311 16.01 -16.44 21.01
N TYR A 312 15.03 -15.55 21.05
CA TYR A 312 14.15 -15.29 19.92
C TYR A 312 14.89 -14.57 18.78
N TYR A 313 15.72 -13.60 19.10
CA TYR A 313 16.58 -12.92 18.15
C TYR A 313 17.53 -13.90 17.45
N THR A 314 18.10 -14.83 18.19
CA THR A 314 18.95 -15.90 17.64
C THR A 314 18.14 -16.84 16.72
N SER A 315 16.89 -17.16 17.09
CA SER A 315 16.02 -18.02 16.29
C SER A 315 15.54 -17.32 15.00
N LEU A 316 15.27 -16.02 15.04
CA LEU A 316 14.92 -15.22 13.87
C LEU A 316 16.09 -15.11 12.90
N LYS A 317 17.28 -14.80 13.38
CA LYS A 317 18.49 -14.82 12.56
C LYS A 317 18.74 -16.19 11.92
N ARG A 318 18.53 -17.27 12.64
CA ARG A 318 18.64 -18.63 12.07
C ARG A 318 17.60 -18.88 10.97
N ARG A 319 16.37 -18.40 11.13
CA ARG A 319 15.33 -18.53 10.09
C ARG A 319 15.65 -17.73 8.82
N GLU A 320 16.17 -16.53 8.98
CA GLU A 320 16.64 -15.72 7.84
C GLU A 320 17.77 -16.40 7.09
N PHE A 321 18.74 -16.94 7.79
CA PHE A 321 19.82 -17.72 7.18
C PHE A 321 19.29 -18.91 6.40
N THR A 322 18.33 -19.64 6.94
CA THR A 322 17.74 -20.81 6.29
C THR A 322 16.97 -20.42 5.03
N ASN A 323 16.23 -19.32 5.04
CA ASN A 323 15.47 -18.84 3.88
C ASN A 323 16.39 -18.31 2.78
N LEU A 324 17.49 -17.63 3.12
CA LEU A 324 18.49 -17.16 2.14
C LEU A 324 19.27 -18.30 1.49
N THR A 325 19.59 -19.37 2.25
CA THR A 325 20.22 -20.56 1.69
C THR A 325 19.32 -21.30 0.71
N GLN A 326 18.02 -21.35 0.96
CA GLN A 326 17.05 -21.94 0.03
C GLN A 326 16.88 -21.15 -1.27
N SER A 327 17.04 -19.81 -1.23
CA SER A 327 16.97 -18.98 -2.42
C SER A 327 18.26 -18.95 -3.24
N ALA A 328 19.41 -19.22 -2.64
CA ALA A 328 20.73 -19.19 -3.31
C ALA A 328 21.14 -20.51 -3.98
N GLY A 329 20.40 -21.60 -3.83
CA GLY A 329 20.40 -22.82 -4.69
C GLY A 329 21.66 -23.66 -4.76
N SER A 330 22.81 -23.34 -4.17
CA SER A 330 24.02 -24.16 -4.33
C SER A 330 25.17 -23.84 -3.39
N GLY A 331 25.00 -23.90 -2.10
CA GLY A 331 26.16 -23.77 -1.23
C GLY A 331 25.82 -23.49 0.22
N THR A 332 26.73 -23.82 1.08
CA THR A 332 26.62 -23.58 2.51
C THR A 332 26.93 -22.15 2.91
N LYS A 333 27.47 -21.33 1.96
CA LYS A 333 27.92 -19.96 2.23
C LYS A 333 26.88 -18.90 1.85
N ILE A 334 26.58 -18.03 2.79
CA ILE A 334 25.62 -16.91 2.63
C ILE A 334 26.37 -15.60 2.84
N PHE A 335 26.16 -14.64 1.93
CA PHE A 335 26.69 -13.30 2.08
C PHE A 335 25.78 -12.45 2.94
N LEU A 336 26.33 -11.78 3.94
CA LEU A 336 25.60 -11.01 4.93
C LEU A 336 26.23 -9.63 5.12
N THR A 337 25.38 -8.66 5.47
CA THR A 337 25.84 -7.35 5.93
C THR A 337 25.45 -7.19 7.40
N PHE A 338 26.42 -6.94 8.23
CA PHE A 338 26.25 -6.72 9.66
C PHE A 338 26.55 -5.26 10.01
N ARG A 339 25.91 -4.74 11.05
CA ARG A 339 26.30 -3.52 11.72
C ARG A 339 26.76 -3.84 13.12
N ASP A 340 27.94 -3.33 13.49
CA ASP A 340 28.32 -3.28 14.89
C ASP A 340 27.72 -2.01 15.51
N PRO A 341 26.73 -2.15 16.42
CA PRO A 341 26.08 -1.00 17.03
C PRO A 341 27.01 -0.21 17.96
N ARG A 342 28.12 -0.83 18.44
CA ARG A 342 29.09 -0.18 19.34
C ARG A 342 30.09 0.67 18.57
N ALA A 343 30.44 0.24 17.37
CA ALA A 343 31.46 0.92 16.55
C ALA A 343 30.85 1.76 15.40
N ASP A 344 29.54 1.77 15.25
CA ASP A 344 28.81 2.35 14.09
C ASP A 344 29.39 1.93 12.72
N THR A 345 29.90 0.73 12.66
CA THR A 345 30.64 0.21 11.51
C THR A 345 29.87 -0.91 10.86
N TYR A 346 29.84 -0.91 9.55
CA TYR A 346 29.22 -1.99 8.77
C TYR A 346 30.29 -3.02 8.39
N TYR A 347 29.93 -4.29 8.55
CA TYR A 347 30.72 -5.42 8.11
C TYR A 347 29.93 -6.19 7.08
N ASN A 348 30.60 -6.59 6.01
CA ASN A 348 30.12 -7.58 5.09
C ASN A 348 30.82 -8.90 5.40
N GLY A 349 30.16 -10.02 5.18
CA GLY A 349 30.78 -11.30 5.46
C GLY A 349 30.06 -12.48 4.83
N TRP A 350 30.72 -13.60 4.90
CA TRP A 350 30.17 -14.88 4.56
C TRP A 350 29.85 -15.68 5.83
N TYR A 351 28.70 -16.29 5.85
CA TYR A 351 28.34 -17.28 6.86
C TYR A 351 28.31 -18.65 6.18
N ASP A 352 29.02 -19.62 6.74
CA ASP A 352 28.95 -21.01 6.31
C ASP A 352 28.02 -21.79 7.24
N SER A 353 26.86 -22.20 6.72
CA SER A 353 25.86 -22.91 7.49
C SER A 353 26.27 -24.33 7.88
N SER A 354 27.26 -24.90 7.21
CA SER A 354 27.78 -26.25 7.50
C SER A 354 28.76 -26.26 8.67
N THR A 355 29.60 -25.23 8.78
CA THR A 355 30.59 -25.09 9.85
C THR A 355 30.12 -24.14 10.96
N GLN A 356 29.06 -23.36 10.73
CA GLN A 356 28.58 -22.28 11.59
C GLN A 356 29.63 -21.17 11.82
N GLU A 357 30.55 -21.01 10.89
CA GLU A 357 31.62 -20.02 10.96
C GLU A 357 31.27 -18.78 10.15
N TYR A 358 31.81 -17.63 10.58
CA TYR A 358 31.66 -16.33 9.91
C TYR A 358 33.03 -15.85 9.42
N GLU A 359 33.03 -15.32 8.23
CA GLU A 359 34.15 -14.59 7.64
C GLU A 359 33.72 -13.16 7.38
N LEU A 360 34.18 -12.21 8.22
CA LEU A 360 33.73 -10.83 8.22
C LEU A 360 34.78 -9.91 7.58
N PHE A 361 34.28 -8.91 6.85
CA PHE A 361 35.08 -7.85 6.25
C PHE A 361 34.47 -6.51 6.65
N GLN A 362 35.28 -5.52 6.96
CA GLN A 362 34.79 -4.16 7.17
C GLN A 362 34.19 -3.61 5.87
N ALA A 363 33.05 -2.92 5.92
CA ALA A 363 32.40 -2.36 4.74
C ALA A 363 33.32 -1.33 4.10
N GLY A 364 33.65 -1.54 2.81
CA GLY A 364 34.59 -0.70 2.07
C GLY A 364 36.04 -1.18 2.10
N SER A 365 36.39 -2.22 2.88
CA SER A 365 37.71 -2.86 2.86
C SER A 365 37.63 -4.25 2.21
N LYS A 366 38.74 -4.67 1.59
CA LYS A 366 38.92 -6.04 1.10
C LYS A 366 39.70 -6.89 2.11
N GLU A 367 40.05 -6.30 3.24
CA GLU A 367 40.85 -6.97 4.25
C GLU A 367 39.95 -7.79 5.18
N ARG A 368 40.35 -9.03 5.40
CA ARG A 368 39.70 -9.95 6.32
C ARG A 368 39.95 -9.49 7.76
N LEU A 369 38.89 -9.44 8.56
CA LEU A 369 39.01 -9.20 9.99
C LEU A 369 39.28 -10.54 10.67
N ASN A 370 40.41 -10.67 11.30
CA ASN A 370 40.81 -11.85 12.09
C ASN A 370 40.12 -11.86 13.43
#